data_4e61309be6bb8e92f968552b78d6f86c
#
_entry.id   4e61309be6bb8e92f968552b78d6f86c
#
_cell.length_a   1.000
_cell.length_b   1.000
_cell.length_c   1.000
_cell.angle_alpha   90.00
_cell.angle_beta   90.00
_cell.angle_gamma   90.00
#
_symmetry.space_group_name_H-M   'P 1'
#
loop_
_entity.id
_entity.type
_entity.pdbx_description
1 polymer ?
#
loop_
_entity_poly.entity_id
_entity_poly.type
_entity_poly.pdbx_seq_one_letter_code
_entity_poly.pdbx_strand_id
1 'polypeptide(L)'
;MTAGGSPRGIADVDAIESERSRWYELIGLVRALSPEECLEPGYYRDPAWSVRDLLGHLGTWLAEAEIQLQQINAGTYEGHELDIDALNAEFLEAMRDQPWDVASVQAHAGRTRMLQEWHGLTEPDDEATWWIRKSGADHYDEHLDRLRTWVEELVGRR
;
A
#
# COMPACT_ATOMS: atom_id res chain seq x y z
N MET A 1 17.12 20.01 32.79
CA MET A 1 16.42 20.34 31.53
C MET A 1 15.67 19.11 31.09
N THR A 2 14.40 19.06 31.34
CA THR A 2 13.52 18.01 30.81
C THR A 2 13.17 18.39 29.38
N ALA A 3 13.74 17.70 28.41
CA ALA A 3 13.26 17.75 27.06
C ALA A 3 11.88 17.11 27.06
N GLY A 4 10.85 17.93 27.10
CA GLY A 4 9.47 17.50 26.88
C GLY A 4 9.36 17.07 25.42
N GLY A 5 9.35 15.76 25.19
CA GLY A 5 8.96 15.22 23.89
C GLY A 5 7.56 15.72 23.57
N SER A 6 7.40 16.45 22.48
CA SER A 6 6.06 16.75 21.97
C SER A 6 5.32 15.43 21.78
N PRO A 7 4.06 15.32 22.23
CA PRO A 7 3.27 14.14 21.91
C PRO A 7 3.24 13.99 20.39
N ARG A 8 3.34 12.73 19.92
CA ARG A 8 3.20 12.40 18.49
C ARG A 8 2.08 13.28 17.92
N GLY A 9 2.39 14.07 16.90
CA GLY A 9 1.47 15.07 16.41
C GLY A 9 0.14 14.44 15.98
N ILE A 10 -0.95 15.17 16.09
CA ILE A 10 -2.27 14.73 15.61
C ILE A 10 -2.20 14.22 14.18
N ALA A 11 -1.35 14.79 13.33
CA ALA A 11 -1.12 14.37 11.96
C ALA A 11 -0.55 12.94 11.85
N ASP A 12 0.28 12.49 12.80
CA ASP A 12 0.88 11.15 12.78
C ASP A 12 -0.13 10.07 13.19
N VAL A 13 -0.96 10.36 14.20
CA VAL A 13 -2.06 9.47 14.61
C VAL A 13 -3.08 9.36 13.47
N ASP A 14 -3.43 10.48 12.84
CA ASP A 14 -4.37 10.52 11.73
C ASP A 14 -3.86 9.73 10.51
N ALA A 15 -2.57 9.80 10.18
CA ALA A 15 -1.98 9.05 9.08
C ALA A 15 -2.11 7.53 9.30
N ILE A 16 -1.88 7.03 10.51
CA ILE A 16 -1.98 5.62 10.86
C ILE A 16 -3.45 5.15 10.93
N GLU A 17 -4.33 5.95 11.49
CA GLU A 17 -5.75 5.61 11.55
C GLU A 17 -6.39 5.58 10.15
N SER A 18 -6.04 6.53 9.30
CA SER A 18 -6.48 6.55 7.89
C SER A 18 -5.94 5.34 7.11
N GLU A 19 -4.66 5.00 7.27
CA GLU A 19 -4.07 3.82 6.65
C GLU A 19 -4.82 2.56 7.06
N ARG A 20 -5.03 2.38 8.34
CA ARG A 20 -5.72 1.23 8.90
C ARG A 20 -7.14 1.09 8.39
N SER A 21 -7.91 2.17 8.43
CA SER A 21 -9.30 2.21 7.99
C SER A 21 -9.43 1.84 6.52
N ARG A 22 -8.59 2.42 5.65
CA ARG A 22 -8.60 2.17 4.21
C ARG A 22 -8.12 0.76 3.85
N TRP A 23 -7.10 0.27 4.54
CA TRP A 23 -6.65 -1.10 4.36
C TRP A 23 -7.73 -2.13 4.68
N TYR A 24 -8.40 -1.98 5.81
CA TYR A 24 -9.48 -2.92 6.18
C TYR A 24 -10.66 -2.87 5.22
N GLU A 25 -11.01 -1.71 4.71
CA GLU A 25 -12.03 -1.57 3.68
C GLU A 25 -11.61 -2.29 2.39
N LEU A 26 -10.40 -2.04 1.92
CA LEU A 26 -9.86 -2.67 0.72
C LEU A 26 -9.82 -4.21 0.84
N ILE A 27 -9.28 -4.71 1.92
CA ILE A 27 -9.17 -6.15 2.15
C ILE A 27 -10.56 -6.79 2.37
N GLY A 28 -11.50 -6.07 2.96
CA GLY A 28 -12.89 -6.52 3.07
C GLY A 28 -13.53 -6.75 1.70
N LEU A 29 -13.30 -5.86 0.76
CA LEU A 29 -13.74 -6.00 -0.63
C LEU A 29 -13.09 -7.19 -1.33
N VAL A 30 -11.78 -7.35 -1.18
CA VAL A 30 -11.04 -8.48 -1.76
C VAL A 30 -11.52 -9.83 -1.21
N ARG A 31 -11.79 -9.91 0.10
CA ARG A 31 -12.29 -11.13 0.75
C ARG A 31 -13.70 -11.54 0.32
N ALA A 32 -14.46 -10.63 -0.27
CA ALA A 32 -15.76 -10.96 -0.87
C ALA A 32 -15.62 -11.75 -2.18
N LEU A 33 -14.43 -11.84 -2.76
CA LEU A 33 -14.14 -12.51 -4.01
C LEU A 33 -13.55 -13.91 -3.78
N SER A 34 -13.86 -14.84 -4.69
CA SER A 34 -13.17 -16.12 -4.77
C SER A 34 -11.75 -15.95 -5.32
N PRO A 35 -10.83 -16.93 -5.11
CA PRO A 35 -9.51 -16.89 -5.76
C PRO A 35 -9.58 -16.75 -7.28
N GLU A 36 -10.53 -17.40 -7.93
CA GLU A 36 -10.76 -17.31 -9.38
C GLU A 36 -11.18 -15.90 -9.80
N GLU A 37 -12.09 -15.28 -9.05
CA GLU A 37 -12.52 -13.90 -9.28
C GLU A 37 -11.38 -12.89 -9.07
N CYS A 38 -10.45 -13.16 -8.16
CA CYS A 38 -9.24 -12.35 -7.98
C CYS A 38 -8.27 -12.41 -9.17
N LEU A 39 -8.37 -13.43 -10.00
CA LEU A 39 -7.57 -13.59 -11.23
C LEU A 39 -8.30 -13.09 -12.48
N GLU A 40 -9.58 -12.75 -12.38
CA GLU A 40 -10.39 -12.25 -13.48
C GLU A 40 -9.84 -10.91 -13.99
N PRO A 41 -9.47 -10.78 -15.27
CA PRO A 41 -9.05 -9.50 -15.83
C PRO A 41 -10.25 -8.55 -15.98
N GLY A 42 -10.01 -7.26 -15.84
CA GLY A 42 -11.04 -6.24 -16.03
C GLY A 42 -11.18 -5.25 -14.88
N TYR A 43 -10.40 -5.40 -13.82
CA TYR A 43 -10.27 -4.35 -12.80
C TYR A 43 -9.85 -3.02 -13.44
N TYR A 44 -8.80 -3.04 -14.27
CA TYR A 44 -8.52 -2.05 -15.30
C TYR A 44 -8.57 -2.72 -16.67
N ARG A 45 -8.92 -1.94 -17.70
CA ARG A 45 -8.99 -2.44 -19.07
C ARG A 45 -7.67 -2.33 -19.82
N ASP A 46 -6.93 -1.27 -19.59
CA ASP A 46 -5.65 -1.00 -20.23
C ASP A 46 -4.71 -0.28 -19.24
N PRO A 47 -3.70 -0.98 -18.72
CA PRO A 47 -3.47 -2.43 -18.86
C PRO A 47 -4.59 -3.27 -18.23
N ALA A 48 -4.77 -4.48 -18.72
CA ALA A 48 -5.80 -5.41 -18.23
C ALA A 48 -5.39 -6.01 -16.88
N TRP A 49 -5.72 -5.34 -15.79
CA TRP A 49 -5.45 -5.79 -14.44
C TRP A 49 -6.56 -6.69 -13.89
N SER A 50 -6.14 -7.62 -13.04
CA SER A 50 -6.97 -8.33 -12.08
C SER A 50 -6.77 -7.75 -10.66
N VAL A 51 -7.53 -8.24 -9.68
CA VAL A 51 -7.30 -7.92 -8.26
C VAL A 51 -5.94 -8.43 -7.80
N ARG A 52 -5.44 -9.55 -8.35
CA ARG A 52 -4.07 -10.00 -8.12
C ARG A 52 -3.04 -8.92 -8.50
N ASP A 53 -3.20 -8.29 -9.66
CA ASP A 53 -2.30 -7.24 -10.13
C ASP A 53 -2.38 -6.00 -9.24
N LEU A 54 -3.58 -5.66 -8.76
CA LEU A 54 -3.78 -4.59 -7.78
C LEU A 54 -2.99 -4.88 -6.48
N LEU A 55 -3.12 -6.07 -5.90
CA LEU A 55 -2.40 -6.40 -4.67
C LEU A 55 -0.89 -6.48 -4.88
N GLY A 56 -0.45 -6.96 -6.03
CA GLY A 56 0.97 -6.91 -6.41
C GLY A 56 1.49 -5.47 -6.49
N HIS A 57 0.76 -4.59 -7.11
CA HIS A 57 1.07 -3.17 -7.21
C HIS A 57 1.12 -2.48 -5.83
N LEU A 58 0.10 -2.69 -4.99
CA LEU A 58 0.09 -2.15 -3.63
C LEU A 58 1.23 -2.71 -2.79
N GLY A 59 1.48 -4.02 -2.86
CA GLY A 59 2.52 -4.69 -2.11
C GLY A 59 3.92 -4.19 -2.42
N THR A 60 4.23 -3.89 -3.67
CA THR A 60 5.53 -3.33 -4.07
C THR A 60 5.73 -1.91 -3.55
N TRP A 61 4.71 -1.07 -3.57
CA TRP A 61 4.78 0.28 -2.97
C TRP A 61 4.91 0.24 -1.44
N LEU A 62 4.25 -0.71 -0.78
CA LEU A 62 4.40 -0.91 0.66
C LEU A 62 5.81 -1.38 1.03
N ALA A 63 6.40 -2.27 0.22
CA ALA A 63 7.79 -2.69 0.39
C ALA A 63 8.78 -1.55 0.13
N GLU A 64 8.53 -0.70 -0.86
CA GLU A 64 9.35 0.49 -1.10
C GLU A 64 9.28 1.46 0.09
N ALA A 65 8.09 1.71 0.64
CA ALA A 65 7.93 2.53 1.83
C ALA A 65 8.69 1.96 3.03
N GLU A 66 8.68 0.65 3.23
CA GLU A 66 9.49 -0.02 4.25
C GLU A 66 10.97 0.36 4.12
N ILE A 67 11.53 0.23 2.92
CA ILE A 67 12.95 0.54 2.65
C ILE A 67 13.25 2.01 2.94
N GLN A 68 12.41 2.91 2.50
CA GLN A 68 12.62 4.35 2.71
C GLN A 68 12.51 4.74 4.19
N LEU A 69 11.56 4.16 4.92
CA LEU A 69 11.43 4.37 6.35
C LEU A 69 12.62 3.80 7.13
N GLN A 70 13.19 2.66 6.71
CA GLN A 70 14.44 2.13 7.26
C GLN A 70 15.59 3.12 7.08
N GLN A 71 15.73 3.70 5.90
CA GLN A 71 16.76 4.70 5.63
C GLN A 71 16.57 5.97 6.47
N ILE A 72 15.34 6.43 6.63
CA ILE A 72 15.02 7.56 7.50
C ILE A 72 15.42 7.24 8.95
N ASN A 73 15.06 6.07 9.45
CA ASN A 73 15.39 5.64 10.81
C ASN A 73 16.90 5.49 11.02
N ALA A 74 17.61 5.02 10.01
CA ALA A 74 19.09 4.88 10.03
C ALA A 74 19.86 6.18 9.81
N GLY A 75 19.19 7.27 9.41
CA GLY A 75 19.83 8.53 9.06
C GLY A 75 20.55 8.50 7.70
N THR A 76 20.20 7.55 6.83
CA THR A 76 20.82 7.38 5.50
C THR A 76 19.90 7.75 4.34
N TYR A 77 18.69 8.26 4.64
CA TYR A 77 17.75 8.72 3.64
C TYR A 77 18.28 9.95 2.91
N GLU A 78 18.39 9.88 1.60
CA GLU A 78 18.97 10.96 0.78
C GLU A 78 17.91 11.85 0.13
N GLY A 79 16.65 11.42 0.14
CA GLY A 79 15.57 12.10 -0.58
C GLY A 79 15.78 11.97 -2.10
N HIS A 80 14.88 11.30 -2.79
CA HIS A 80 14.99 11.12 -4.23
C HIS A 80 13.81 11.75 -4.94
N GLU A 81 14.07 12.39 -6.09
CA GLU A 81 13.02 12.58 -7.06
C GLU A 81 12.62 11.21 -7.61
N LEU A 82 11.36 10.83 -7.38
CA LEU A 82 10.84 9.55 -7.84
C LEU A 82 10.25 9.70 -9.25
N ASP A 83 10.74 8.91 -10.18
CA ASP A 83 10.03 8.62 -11.42
C ASP A 83 8.96 7.56 -11.12
N ILE A 84 7.77 8.01 -10.76
CA ILE A 84 6.65 7.13 -10.36
C ILE A 84 6.24 6.22 -11.51
N ASP A 85 6.23 6.72 -12.74
CA ASP A 85 5.84 5.91 -13.90
C ASP A 85 6.85 4.81 -14.18
N ALA A 86 8.15 5.12 -14.08
CA ALA A 86 9.20 4.11 -14.23
C ALA A 86 9.15 3.05 -13.13
N LEU A 87 8.94 3.46 -11.86
CA LEU A 87 8.78 2.53 -10.74
C LEU A 87 7.54 1.66 -10.90
N ASN A 88 6.41 2.22 -11.32
CA ASN A 88 5.20 1.45 -11.58
C ASN A 88 5.42 0.39 -12.67
N ALA A 89 6.14 0.73 -13.73
CA ALA A 89 6.47 -0.21 -14.81
C ALA A 89 7.38 -1.34 -14.30
N GLU A 90 8.39 -1.02 -13.52
CA GLU A 90 9.32 -1.98 -12.90
C GLU A 90 8.57 -2.92 -11.93
N PHE A 91 7.72 -2.37 -11.07
CA PHE A 91 6.92 -3.15 -10.12
C PHE A 91 5.93 -4.07 -10.83
N LEU A 92 5.27 -3.59 -11.88
CA LEU A 92 4.35 -4.40 -12.67
C LEU A 92 5.08 -5.57 -13.32
N GLU A 93 6.27 -5.34 -13.88
CA GLU A 93 7.09 -6.40 -14.46
C GLU A 93 7.56 -7.42 -13.42
N ALA A 94 8.00 -6.95 -12.25
CA ALA A 94 8.44 -7.82 -11.15
C ALA A 94 7.31 -8.70 -10.59
N MET A 95 6.07 -8.22 -10.62
CA MET A 95 4.89 -8.93 -10.11
C MET A 95 4.11 -9.67 -11.18
N ARG A 96 4.51 -9.54 -12.45
CA ARG A 96 3.88 -10.29 -13.54
C ARG A 96 3.96 -11.79 -13.26
N ASP A 97 2.86 -12.48 -13.51
CA ASP A 97 2.75 -13.94 -13.35
C ASP A 97 2.91 -14.50 -11.92
N GLN A 98 2.92 -13.63 -10.90
CA GLN A 98 2.88 -14.12 -9.51
C GLN A 98 1.53 -14.78 -9.23
N PRO A 99 1.50 -15.94 -8.55
CA PRO A 99 0.25 -16.54 -8.10
C PRO A 99 -0.54 -15.62 -7.17
N TRP A 100 -1.86 -15.79 -7.14
CA TRP A 100 -2.74 -15.00 -6.29
C TRP A 100 -2.33 -15.01 -4.81
N ASP A 101 -2.04 -16.18 -4.26
CA ASP A 101 -1.64 -16.36 -2.88
C ASP A 101 -0.31 -15.64 -2.57
N VAL A 102 0.63 -15.66 -3.50
CA VAL A 102 1.91 -14.93 -3.37
C VAL A 102 1.68 -13.43 -3.37
N ALA A 103 0.93 -12.89 -4.32
CA ALA A 103 0.62 -11.46 -4.38
C ALA A 103 -0.10 -10.98 -3.12
N SER A 104 -1.07 -11.75 -2.63
CA SER A 104 -1.82 -11.47 -1.41
C SER A 104 -0.91 -11.46 -0.17
N VAL A 105 -0.10 -12.50 0.02
CA VAL A 105 0.82 -12.61 1.16
C VAL A 105 1.86 -11.49 1.13
N GLN A 106 2.40 -11.16 -0.03
CA GLN A 106 3.39 -10.08 -0.17
C GLN A 106 2.79 -8.71 0.18
N ALA A 107 1.55 -8.43 -0.23
CA ALA A 107 0.87 -7.18 0.14
C ALA A 107 0.69 -7.06 1.66
N HIS A 108 0.20 -8.11 2.31
CA HIS A 108 0.04 -8.13 3.78
C HIS A 108 1.40 -8.01 4.51
N ALA A 109 2.41 -8.73 4.06
CA ALA A 109 3.74 -8.69 4.65
C ALA A 109 4.42 -7.33 4.46
N GLY A 110 4.31 -6.75 3.27
CA GLY A 110 4.82 -5.40 2.98
C GLY A 110 4.19 -4.35 3.88
N ARG A 111 2.86 -4.40 4.05
CA ARG A 111 2.17 -3.53 4.99
C ARG A 111 2.67 -3.69 6.43
N THR A 112 2.76 -4.92 6.90
CA THR A 112 3.20 -5.20 8.27
C THR A 112 4.59 -4.64 8.52
N ARG A 113 5.54 -4.86 7.60
CA ARG A 113 6.91 -4.36 7.73
C ARG A 113 6.99 -2.83 7.63
N MET A 114 6.25 -2.22 6.72
CA MET A 114 6.15 -0.76 6.65
C MET A 114 5.66 -0.16 7.97
N LEU A 115 4.63 -0.74 8.57
CA LEU A 115 4.10 -0.29 9.86
C LEU A 115 5.10 -0.51 11.02
N GLN A 116 5.86 -1.61 11.00
CA GLN A 116 6.93 -1.85 11.98
C GLN A 116 8.00 -0.76 11.91
N GLU A 117 8.44 -0.41 10.71
CA GLU A 117 9.43 0.66 10.52
C GLU A 117 8.87 2.02 10.97
N TRP A 118 7.63 2.33 10.64
CA TRP A 118 6.98 3.53 11.12
C TRP A 118 6.93 3.60 12.65
N HIS A 119 6.53 2.52 13.31
CA HIS A 119 6.46 2.46 14.78
C HIS A 119 7.84 2.50 15.45
N GLY A 120 8.88 2.12 14.72
CA GLY A 120 10.26 2.24 15.17
C GLY A 120 10.81 3.67 15.16
N LEU A 121 10.17 4.60 14.46
CA LEU A 121 10.54 6.01 14.45
C LEU A 121 10.14 6.69 15.76
N THR A 122 11.08 7.39 16.39
CA THR A 122 10.80 8.12 17.64
C THR A 122 9.97 9.37 17.37
N GLU A 123 10.37 10.12 16.34
CA GLU A 123 9.70 11.34 15.87
C GLU A 123 9.61 11.28 14.35
N PRO A 124 8.50 10.75 13.79
CA PRO A 124 8.32 10.75 12.34
C PRO A 124 8.35 12.19 11.79
N ASP A 125 9.19 12.42 10.79
CA ASP A 125 9.28 13.69 10.09
C ASP A 125 8.29 13.76 8.91
N ASP A 126 8.33 14.86 8.17
CA ASP A 126 7.45 15.08 7.02
C ASP A 126 7.71 14.05 5.91
N GLU A 127 8.96 13.62 5.72
CA GLU A 127 9.32 12.60 4.72
C GLU A 127 8.74 11.23 5.10
N ALA A 128 8.88 10.83 6.36
CA ALA A 128 8.27 9.58 6.86
C ALA A 128 6.75 9.62 6.71
N THR A 129 6.12 10.73 7.08
CA THR A 129 4.68 10.93 6.93
C THR A 129 4.25 10.88 5.47
N TRP A 130 5.02 11.47 4.57
CA TRP A 130 4.76 11.39 3.14
C TRP A 130 4.78 9.93 2.64
N TRP A 131 5.80 9.15 3.04
CA TRP A 131 5.90 7.75 2.62
C TRP A 131 4.76 6.88 3.09
N ILE A 132 4.35 7.01 4.36
CA ILE A 132 3.24 6.23 4.90
C ILE A 132 1.89 6.59 4.26
N ARG A 133 1.69 7.87 3.92
CA ARG A 133 0.49 8.32 3.22
C ARG A 133 0.49 7.90 1.75
N LYS A 134 1.58 8.17 1.04
CA LYS A 134 1.70 7.88 -0.40
C LYS A 134 1.56 6.39 -0.71
N SER A 135 2.16 5.53 0.09
CA SER A 135 2.10 4.08 -0.11
C SER A 135 0.92 3.42 0.62
N GLY A 136 0.34 4.09 1.61
CA GLY A 136 -0.78 3.63 2.42
C GLY A 136 -2.11 4.28 2.03
N ALA A 137 -2.69 5.08 2.95
CA ALA A 137 -4.06 5.58 2.84
C ALA A 137 -4.39 6.25 1.51
N ASP A 138 -3.53 7.14 1.03
CA ASP A 138 -3.76 7.88 -0.21
C ASP A 138 -3.75 6.93 -1.42
N HIS A 139 -2.84 5.96 -1.42
CA HIS A 139 -2.76 4.96 -2.47
C HIS A 139 -3.98 4.01 -2.47
N TYR A 140 -4.42 3.59 -1.28
CA TYR A 140 -5.64 2.77 -1.18
C TYR A 140 -6.86 3.55 -1.68
N ASP A 141 -6.99 4.83 -1.33
CA ASP A 141 -8.08 5.70 -1.80
C ASP A 141 -8.13 5.83 -3.33
N GLU A 142 -6.97 5.87 -4.00
CA GLU A 142 -6.90 5.90 -5.48
C GLU A 142 -7.58 4.69 -6.12
N HIS A 143 -7.59 3.54 -5.44
CA HIS A 143 -8.10 2.29 -5.98
C HIS A 143 -9.46 1.84 -5.43
N LEU A 144 -9.90 2.38 -4.30
CA LEU A 144 -11.09 1.88 -3.59
C LEU A 144 -12.38 2.00 -4.39
N ASP A 145 -12.63 3.14 -5.05
CA ASP A 145 -13.85 3.32 -5.83
C ASP A 145 -13.95 2.34 -6.99
N ARG A 146 -12.86 2.14 -7.71
CA ARG A 146 -12.82 1.17 -8.80
C ARG A 146 -12.97 -0.26 -8.28
N LEU A 147 -12.33 -0.57 -7.15
CA LEU A 147 -12.45 -1.90 -6.55
C LEU A 147 -13.88 -2.21 -6.10
N ARG A 148 -14.57 -1.27 -5.48
CA ARG A 148 -16.00 -1.42 -5.14
C ARG A 148 -16.83 -1.76 -6.35
N THR A 149 -16.70 -0.98 -7.41
CA THR A 149 -17.42 -1.20 -8.67
C THR A 149 -17.09 -2.56 -9.28
N TRP A 150 -15.82 -2.94 -9.29
CA TRP A 150 -15.41 -4.23 -9.85
C TRP A 150 -15.94 -5.42 -9.05
N VAL A 151 -15.92 -5.34 -7.72
CA VAL A 151 -16.50 -6.37 -6.84
C VAL A 151 -18.01 -6.50 -7.10
N GLU A 152 -18.74 -5.41 -7.20
CA GLU A 152 -20.17 -5.42 -7.54
C GLU A 152 -20.43 -6.08 -8.91
N GLU A 153 -19.63 -5.77 -9.92
CA GLU A 153 -19.71 -6.39 -11.24
C GLU A 153 -19.48 -7.91 -11.18
N LEU A 154 -18.45 -8.36 -10.47
CA LEU A 154 -18.14 -9.78 -10.35
C LEU A 154 -19.19 -10.55 -9.54
N VAL A 155 -19.64 -10.01 -8.42
CA VAL A 155 -20.69 -10.61 -7.59
C VAL A 155 -22.01 -10.66 -8.35
N GLY A 156 -22.33 -9.65 -9.13
CA GLY A 156 -23.54 -9.62 -9.95
C GLY A 156 -23.59 -10.64 -11.09
N ARG A 157 -22.46 -11.28 -11.40
CA ARG A 157 -22.34 -12.35 -12.42
C ARG A 157 -22.56 -13.75 -11.88
N ARG A 158 -22.68 -13.93 -10.57
CA ARG A 158 -22.90 -15.21 -9.90
C ARG A 158 -24.28 -15.80 -10.17
#